data_d2c516dcee4dba22f8504acbcc474c5d
#
_entry.id   d2c516dcee4dba22f8504acbcc474c5d
#
_cell.length_a   1.000
_cell.length_b   1.000
_cell.length_c   1.000
_cell.angle_alpha   90.00
_cell.angle_beta   90.00
_cell.angle_gamma   90.00
#
_symmetry.space_group_name_H-M   'P 1'
#
loop_
_entity.id
_entity.type
_entity.pdbx_description
1 polymer ?
#
loop_
_entity_poly.entity_id
_entity_poly.type
_entity_poly.pdbx_seq_one_letter_code
_entity_poly.pdbx_strand_id
1 'polypeptide(L)'
;MSELCIKLKSDLEHYFSMPFDVSSSLVDGEERYTCSPSNEGAMLFNVNAYIHNHIRLIIEMYPQKHGGYILDEMASAEEDKRKRFKMCKEMLEDNGAKVKFLVNGSDVFDHEWPDIWRSFKCKIVLVPIPDTDDSEKEYSVISEWMKYGFDFIFSLLTITDIEETKDKVTSIQTEGTPTEIRSIRYERNPINRQLCLHRKGYNCAVCGMNFYDVYGEIGYHYIEVHNTTPVSAMKPGYVFDVDRDLVPLCSNCHAMVHRCTPPYTIKELKEIIKKNNNA
;
A
#
# COMPACT_ATOMS: atom_id res chain seq x y z
N MET A 1 24.43 -10.96 -0.98
CA MET A 1 23.16 -10.35 -1.37
C MET A 1 23.48 -9.34 -2.45
N SER A 2 22.79 -9.38 -3.59
CA SER A 2 23.04 -8.42 -4.67
C SER A 2 22.66 -7.00 -4.20
N GLU A 3 23.24 -5.97 -4.84
CA GLU A 3 22.93 -4.56 -4.53
C GLU A 3 21.42 -4.27 -4.71
N LEU A 4 20.84 -4.85 -5.75
CA LEU A 4 19.39 -4.74 -6.00
C LEU A 4 18.53 -5.38 -4.92
N CYS A 5 18.94 -6.51 -4.32
CA CYS A 5 18.23 -7.08 -3.18
C CYS A 5 18.25 -6.17 -1.95
N ILE A 6 19.38 -5.50 -1.70
CA ILE A 6 19.50 -4.55 -0.59
C ILE A 6 18.58 -3.35 -0.80
N LYS A 7 18.58 -2.80 -2.02
CA LYS A 7 17.71 -1.67 -2.41
C LYS A 7 16.22 -2.07 -2.31
N LEU A 8 15.84 -3.24 -2.86
CA LEU A 8 14.47 -3.73 -2.82
C LEU A 8 13.97 -3.97 -1.38
N LYS A 9 14.84 -4.54 -0.53
CA LYS A 9 14.56 -4.70 0.90
C LYS A 9 14.26 -3.35 1.54
N SER A 10 15.14 -2.36 1.36
CA SER A 10 14.99 -1.01 1.91
C SER A 10 13.70 -0.34 1.43
N ASP A 11 13.37 -0.47 0.14
CA ASP A 11 12.16 0.11 -0.45
C ASP A 11 10.87 -0.52 0.12
N LEU A 12 10.84 -1.85 0.30
CA LEU A 12 9.69 -2.54 0.88
C LEU A 12 9.54 -2.21 2.37
N GLU A 13 10.64 -2.23 3.13
CA GLU A 13 10.64 -1.89 4.56
C GLU A 13 10.20 -0.44 4.80
N HIS A 14 10.65 0.48 3.96
CA HIS A 14 10.20 1.88 4.03
C HIS A 14 8.71 2.04 3.68
N TYR A 15 8.26 1.37 2.62
CA TYR A 15 6.88 1.49 2.14
C TYR A 15 5.86 0.88 3.12
N PHE A 16 6.16 -0.32 3.66
CA PHE A 16 5.26 -1.06 4.53
C PHE A 16 5.51 -0.83 6.02
N SER A 17 6.58 -0.14 6.40
CA SER A 17 7.01 0.08 7.80
C SER A 17 7.15 -1.22 8.60
N MET A 18 7.59 -2.29 7.93
CA MET A 18 7.81 -3.62 8.52
C MET A 18 9.04 -4.29 7.91
N PRO A 19 9.71 -5.21 8.63
CA PRO A 19 10.88 -5.89 8.11
C PRO A 19 10.54 -6.90 7.01
N PHE A 20 11.47 -7.05 6.05
CA PHE A 20 11.37 -7.99 4.94
C PHE A 20 12.63 -8.84 4.80
N ASP A 21 12.46 -10.10 4.40
CA ASP A 21 13.51 -10.94 3.87
C ASP A 21 13.47 -10.89 2.35
N VAL A 22 14.61 -10.59 1.74
CA VAL A 22 14.75 -10.47 0.28
C VAL A 22 15.94 -11.30 -0.18
N SER A 23 15.73 -12.13 -1.19
CA SER A 23 16.76 -12.91 -1.85
C SER A 23 16.56 -12.93 -3.35
N SER A 24 17.60 -13.24 -4.11
CA SER A 24 17.47 -13.51 -5.55
C SER A 24 18.11 -14.84 -5.93
N SER A 25 17.64 -15.40 -7.01
CA SER A 25 18.17 -16.61 -7.61
C SER A 25 18.09 -16.53 -9.12
N LEU A 26 19.06 -17.12 -9.82
CA LEU A 26 19.04 -17.23 -11.27
C LEU A 26 18.35 -18.54 -11.66
N VAL A 27 17.24 -18.45 -12.38
CA VAL A 27 16.47 -19.61 -12.87
C VAL A 27 16.23 -19.45 -14.35
N ASP A 28 16.69 -20.41 -15.15
CA ASP A 28 16.59 -20.39 -16.61
C ASP A 28 17.18 -19.11 -17.26
N GLY A 29 18.21 -18.53 -16.64
CA GLY A 29 18.85 -17.29 -17.10
C GLY A 29 18.13 -16.00 -16.67
N GLU A 30 17.04 -16.08 -15.93
CA GLU A 30 16.28 -14.95 -15.41
C GLU A 30 16.54 -14.75 -13.91
N GLU A 31 16.82 -13.52 -13.48
CA GLU A 31 16.94 -13.20 -12.06
C GLU A 31 15.54 -13.11 -11.45
N ARG A 32 15.31 -13.92 -10.42
CA ARG A 32 14.05 -13.96 -9.68
C ARG A 32 14.27 -13.46 -8.26
N TYR A 33 13.52 -12.44 -7.89
CA TYR A 33 13.51 -11.88 -6.55
C TYR A 33 12.42 -12.56 -5.74
N THR A 34 12.79 -13.04 -4.55
CA THR A 34 11.86 -13.62 -3.57
C THR A 34 11.84 -12.74 -2.34
N CYS A 35 10.67 -12.23 -2.01
CA CYS A 35 10.45 -11.38 -0.86
C CYS A 35 9.40 -12.00 0.06
N SER A 36 9.59 -11.84 1.37
CA SER A 36 8.61 -12.23 2.38
C SER A 36 8.67 -11.28 3.57
N PRO A 37 7.54 -10.96 4.24
CA PRO A 37 7.58 -10.26 5.52
C PRO A 37 8.33 -11.07 6.55
N SER A 38 9.29 -10.47 7.27
CA SER A 38 10.11 -11.15 8.28
C SER A 38 9.64 -10.83 9.69
N ASN A 39 8.41 -11.18 10.02
CA ASN A 39 7.91 -11.08 11.39
C ASN A 39 7.99 -12.43 12.08
N GLU A 40 8.57 -12.48 13.28
CA GLU A 40 8.55 -13.67 14.13
C GLU A 40 7.10 -14.14 14.34
N GLY A 41 6.67 -15.11 13.53
CA GLY A 41 5.43 -15.86 13.70
C GLY A 41 4.19 -15.35 12.94
N ALA A 42 4.26 -14.26 12.13
CA ALA A 42 3.02 -13.67 11.66
C ALA A 42 2.66 -13.84 10.18
N MET A 43 3.56 -13.72 9.21
CA MET A 43 3.16 -13.76 7.80
C MET A 43 4.05 -14.69 6.99
N LEU A 44 3.52 -15.85 6.67
CA LEU A 44 4.27 -16.92 6.00
C LEU A 44 3.81 -17.10 4.55
N PHE A 45 4.05 -16.10 3.71
CA PHE A 45 3.90 -16.19 2.26
C PHE A 45 5.08 -15.55 1.55
N ASN A 46 5.33 -16.00 0.33
CA ASN A 46 6.35 -15.46 -0.54
C ASN A 46 5.72 -14.71 -1.69
N VAL A 47 6.38 -13.64 -2.10
CA VAL A 47 6.13 -12.94 -3.35
C VAL A 47 7.38 -13.02 -4.19
N ASN A 48 7.28 -13.65 -5.35
CA ASN A 48 8.34 -13.75 -6.34
C ASN A 48 8.07 -12.76 -7.47
N ALA A 49 9.10 -12.04 -7.91
CA ALA A 49 9.02 -11.19 -9.10
C ALA A 49 10.19 -11.48 -10.04
N TYR A 50 9.90 -11.52 -11.34
CA TYR A 50 10.91 -11.67 -12.37
C TYR A 50 10.40 -11.15 -13.72
N ILE A 51 11.32 -10.74 -14.58
CA ILE A 51 11.01 -10.34 -15.95
C ILE A 51 11.30 -11.51 -16.89
N HIS A 52 10.25 -11.95 -17.58
CA HIS A 52 10.32 -13.05 -18.55
C HIS A 52 10.47 -12.53 -19.96
N ASN A 53 11.53 -13.01 -20.66
CA ASN A 53 11.85 -12.66 -22.05
C ASN A 53 11.90 -11.13 -22.29
N HIS A 54 12.31 -10.33 -21.32
CA HIS A 54 12.39 -8.86 -21.37
C HIS A 54 11.10 -8.12 -21.72
N ILE A 55 9.94 -8.78 -21.74
CA ILE A 55 8.66 -8.19 -22.13
C ILE A 55 7.53 -8.37 -21.12
N ARG A 56 7.71 -9.24 -20.13
CA ARG A 56 6.66 -9.56 -19.14
C ARG A 56 7.21 -9.51 -17.74
N LEU A 57 6.62 -8.70 -16.91
CA LEU A 57 6.81 -8.85 -15.47
C LEU A 57 5.81 -9.89 -14.94
N ILE A 58 6.32 -10.84 -14.20
CA ILE A 58 5.53 -11.89 -13.55
C ILE A 58 5.73 -11.77 -12.05
N ILE A 59 4.62 -11.68 -11.31
CA ILE A 59 4.60 -11.75 -9.86
C ILE A 59 3.79 -12.98 -9.45
N GLU A 60 4.40 -13.84 -8.65
CA GLU A 60 3.78 -15.05 -8.15
C GLU A 60 3.79 -15.04 -6.62
N MET A 61 2.64 -15.35 -6.01
CA MET A 61 2.48 -15.35 -4.56
C MET A 61 1.87 -16.67 -4.12
N TYR A 62 2.39 -17.21 -3.03
CA TYR A 62 1.95 -18.49 -2.46
C TYR A 62 2.30 -18.59 -0.98
N PRO A 63 1.51 -19.35 -0.18
CA PRO A 63 1.80 -19.55 1.22
C PRO A 63 3.07 -20.39 1.41
N GLN A 64 3.80 -20.12 2.48
CA GLN A 64 4.90 -20.98 2.93
C GLN A 64 4.36 -22.25 3.59
N LYS A 65 5.24 -23.26 3.82
CA LYS A 65 4.86 -24.57 4.38
C LYS A 65 4.11 -24.51 5.70
N HIS A 66 4.34 -23.46 6.51
CA HIS A 66 3.74 -23.30 7.84
C HIS A 66 2.72 -22.14 7.89
N GLY A 67 2.28 -21.65 6.72
CA GLY A 67 1.38 -20.50 6.58
C GLY A 67 -0.11 -20.83 6.79
N GLY A 68 -0.46 -21.89 7.51
CA GLY A 68 -1.85 -22.33 7.66
C GLY A 68 -2.77 -21.26 8.25
N TYR A 69 -2.32 -20.53 9.25
CA TYR A 69 -3.12 -19.49 9.90
C TYR A 69 -3.45 -18.29 8.96
N ILE A 70 -2.59 -17.95 8.00
CA ILE A 70 -2.91 -16.94 6.98
C ILE A 70 -4.06 -17.39 6.12
N LEU A 71 -4.09 -18.68 5.78
CA LEU A 71 -5.17 -19.24 4.98
C LEU A 71 -6.51 -19.17 5.73
N ASP A 72 -6.49 -19.42 7.04
CA ASP A 72 -7.67 -19.31 7.91
C ASP A 72 -8.12 -17.85 8.03
N GLU A 73 -7.18 -16.91 8.20
CA GLU A 73 -7.49 -15.47 8.24
C GLU A 73 -8.10 -14.98 6.93
N MET A 74 -7.51 -15.35 5.78
CA MET A 74 -8.03 -14.98 4.47
C MET A 74 -9.40 -15.61 4.19
N ALA A 75 -9.61 -16.87 4.58
CA ALA A 75 -10.89 -17.56 4.43
C ALA A 75 -12.01 -16.85 5.22
N SER A 76 -11.69 -16.42 6.45
CA SER A 76 -12.61 -15.71 7.35
C SER A 76 -12.70 -14.21 7.09
N ALA A 77 -12.05 -13.68 6.04
CA ALA A 77 -12.06 -12.26 5.73
C ALA A 77 -13.50 -11.71 5.64
N GLU A 78 -13.76 -10.62 6.35
CA GLU A 78 -15.04 -9.92 6.36
C GLU A 78 -15.36 -9.29 4.99
N GLU A 79 -16.61 -8.92 4.78
CA GLU A 79 -17.09 -8.40 3.50
C GLU A 79 -16.33 -7.16 3.03
N ASP A 80 -15.92 -6.27 3.94
CA ASP A 80 -15.14 -5.07 3.64
C ASP A 80 -13.73 -5.42 3.12
N LYS A 81 -13.06 -6.44 3.69
CA LYS A 81 -11.77 -6.95 3.22
C LYS A 81 -11.92 -7.59 1.83
N ARG A 82 -12.96 -8.39 1.61
CA ARG A 82 -13.26 -9.00 0.30
C ARG A 82 -13.54 -7.94 -0.75
N LYS A 83 -14.27 -6.88 -0.39
CA LYS A 83 -14.53 -5.73 -1.28
C LYS A 83 -13.22 -5.01 -1.65
N ARG A 84 -12.35 -4.71 -0.67
CA ARG A 84 -11.02 -4.14 -0.93
C ARG A 84 -10.18 -5.02 -1.85
N PHE A 85 -10.12 -6.31 -1.58
CA PHE A 85 -9.40 -7.28 -2.39
C PHE A 85 -9.86 -7.26 -3.86
N LYS A 86 -11.18 -7.19 -4.09
CA LYS A 86 -11.74 -7.04 -5.43
C LYS A 86 -11.36 -5.72 -6.08
N MET A 87 -11.42 -4.62 -5.34
CA MET A 87 -10.99 -3.30 -5.82
C MET A 87 -9.50 -3.27 -6.17
N CYS A 88 -8.66 -3.98 -5.40
CA CYS A 88 -7.23 -4.11 -5.73
C CYS A 88 -7.02 -4.86 -7.04
N LYS A 89 -7.77 -5.95 -7.28
CA LYS A 89 -7.72 -6.65 -8.56
C LYS A 89 -8.08 -5.71 -9.71
N GLU A 90 -9.20 -4.99 -9.59
CA GLU A 90 -9.65 -4.02 -10.60
C GLU A 90 -8.56 -2.96 -10.86
N MET A 91 -7.97 -2.40 -9.82
CA MET A 91 -6.85 -1.44 -9.94
C MET A 91 -5.65 -2.03 -10.70
N LEU A 92 -5.25 -3.26 -10.40
CA LEU A 92 -4.14 -3.92 -11.10
C LEU A 92 -4.45 -4.16 -12.58
N GLU A 93 -5.69 -4.53 -12.89
CA GLU A 93 -6.15 -4.77 -14.26
C GLU A 93 -6.29 -3.47 -15.05
N ASP A 94 -6.77 -2.39 -14.44
CA ASP A 94 -6.82 -1.05 -15.03
C ASP A 94 -5.41 -0.51 -15.35
N ASN A 95 -4.40 -0.91 -14.56
CA ASN A 95 -2.99 -0.62 -14.82
C ASN A 95 -2.34 -1.60 -15.84
N GLY A 96 -3.13 -2.40 -16.53
CA GLY A 96 -2.68 -3.25 -17.64
C GLY A 96 -2.23 -4.66 -17.27
N ALA A 97 -2.33 -5.05 -15.99
CA ALA A 97 -1.99 -6.41 -15.58
C ALA A 97 -3.14 -7.39 -15.84
N LYS A 98 -2.78 -8.69 -15.90
CA LYS A 98 -3.74 -9.80 -15.79
C LYS A 98 -3.55 -10.46 -14.44
N VAL A 99 -4.62 -10.52 -13.65
CA VAL A 99 -4.60 -11.07 -12.29
C VAL A 99 -5.36 -12.39 -12.26
N LYS A 100 -4.73 -13.43 -11.72
CA LYS A 100 -5.35 -14.73 -11.45
C LYS A 100 -5.08 -15.13 -10.01
N PHE A 101 -6.13 -15.40 -9.24
CA PHE A 101 -6.04 -15.80 -7.85
C PHE A 101 -6.81 -17.10 -7.61
N LEU A 102 -6.07 -18.18 -7.43
CA LEU A 102 -6.61 -19.50 -7.21
C LEU A 102 -6.63 -19.84 -5.73
N VAL A 103 -7.78 -20.28 -5.24
CA VAL A 103 -7.96 -20.86 -3.91
C VAL A 103 -8.40 -22.32 -4.09
N ASN A 104 -7.68 -23.23 -3.47
CA ASN A 104 -7.93 -24.67 -3.62
C ASN A 104 -8.00 -25.15 -5.08
N GLY A 105 -7.30 -24.42 -6.00
CA GLY A 105 -7.26 -24.72 -7.43
C GLY A 105 -8.33 -24.03 -8.29
N SER A 106 -9.32 -23.36 -7.70
CA SER A 106 -10.38 -22.62 -8.41
C SER A 106 -10.17 -21.11 -8.31
N ASP A 107 -10.54 -20.33 -9.33
CA ASP A 107 -10.43 -18.90 -9.28
C ASP A 107 -11.44 -18.32 -8.30
N VAL A 108 -10.98 -17.54 -7.32
CA VAL A 108 -11.83 -17.01 -6.24
C VAL A 108 -12.81 -15.93 -6.73
N PHE A 109 -12.52 -15.30 -7.89
CA PHE A 109 -13.37 -14.25 -8.45
C PHE A 109 -14.51 -14.79 -9.30
N ASP A 110 -14.41 -16.04 -9.74
CA ASP A 110 -15.42 -16.72 -10.56
C ASP A 110 -16.38 -17.59 -9.74
N HIS A 111 -16.11 -17.77 -8.45
CA HIS A 111 -16.87 -18.67 -7.56
C HIS A 111 -17.23 -17.99 -6.24
N GLU A 112 -18.12 -18.65 -5.47
CA GLU A 112 -18.37 -18.23 -4.10
C GLU A 112 -17.11 -18.32 -3.25
N TRP A 113 -16.98 -17.41 -2.28
CA TRP A 113 -15.82 -17.35 -1.38
C TRP A 113 -15.75 -18.64 -0.54
N PRO A 114 -14.65 -19.41 -0.62
CA PRO A 114 -14.57 -20.67 0.10
C PRO A 114 -14.42 -20.44 1.62
N ASP A 115 -15.15 -21.17 2.44
CA ASP A 115 -15.05 -21.12 3.90
C ASP A 115 -13.71 -21.66 4.42
N ILE A 116 -13.07 -22.56 3.66
CA ILE A 116 -11.82 -23.21 4.05
C ILE A 116 -10.80 -23.05 2.91
N TRP A 117 -9.70 -22.40 3.21
CA TRP A 117 -8.55 -22.30 2.31
C TRP A 117 -7.48 -23.32 2.73
N ARG A 118 -7.09 -24.19 1.81
CA ARG A 118 -5.98 -25.14 1.98
C ARG A 118 -4.72 -24.69 1.25
N SER A 119 -4.89 -23.86 0.24
CA SER A 119 -3.82 -23.26 -0.55
C SER A 119 -4.34 -22.04 -1.27
N PHE A 120 -3.45 -21.10 -1.58
CA PHE A 120 -3.69 -20.11 -2.62
C PHE A 120 -2.50 -20.04 -3.58
N LYS A 121 -2.76 -19.61 -4.79
CA LYS A 121 -1.74 -19.24 -5.78
C LYS A 121 -2.21 -18.01 -6.52
N CYS A 122 -1.47 -16.92 -6.37
CA CYS A 122 -1.72 -15.71 -7.15
C CYS A 122 -0.67 -15.57 -8.24
N LYS A 123 -1.11 -15.09 -9.41
CA LYS A 123 -0.24 -14.70 -10.51
C LYS A 123 -0.72 -13.39 -11.09
N ILE A 124 0.18 -12.40 -11.11
CA ILE A 124 -0.02 -11.10 -11.76
C ILE A 124 0.94 -11.06 -12.93
N VAL A 125 0.46 -10.72 -14.11
CA VAL A 125 1.26 -10.62 -15.33
C VAL A 125 1.02 -9.27 -15.97
N LEU A 126 2.07 -8.44 -16.00
CA LEU A 126 2.09 -7.19 -16.76
C LEU A 126 2.76 -7.44 -18.11
N VAL A 127 2.06 -7.10 -19.19
CA VAL A 127 2.58 -7.26 -20.58
C VAL A 127 1.89 -6.28 -21.54
N PRO A 128 2.63 -5.51 -22.35
CA PRO A 128 4.08 -5.34 -22.26
C PRO A 128 4.48 -4.56 -20.99
N ILE A 129 5.70 -4.79 -20.50
CA ILE A 129 6.28 -3.91 -19.48
C ILE A 129 6.67 -2.57 -20.14
N PRO A 130 6.69 -1.46 -19.39
CA PRO A 130 7.30 -0.21 -19.85
C PRO A 130 8.73 -0.45 -20.32
N ASP A 131 9.22 0.40 -21.22
CA ASP A 131 10.57 0.29 -21.76
C ASP A 131 11.62 0.25 -20.64
N THR A 132 12.38 -0.84 -20.58
CA THR A 132 13.37 -1.15 -19.55
C THR A 132 14.78 -1.21 -20.14
N ASP A 133 15.17 -0.17 -20.90
CA ASP A 133 16.47 -0.07 -21.59
C ASP A 133 17.66 -0.11 -20.65
N ASP A 134 17.46 0.21 -19.37
CA ASP A 134 18.48 0.18 -18.35
C ASP A 134 18.01 -0.56 -17.08
N SER A 135 18.99 -1.02 -16.31
CA SER A 135 18.75 -1.77 -15.08
C SER A 135 18.01 -0.98 -13.99
N GLU A 136 18.06 0.34 -14.03
CA GLU A 136 17.39 1.18 -13.04
C GLU A 136 15.88 1.29 -13.32
N LYS A 137 15.51 1.40 -14.60
CA LYS A 137 14.11 1.34 -15.01
C LYS A 137 13.50 -0.04 -14.76
N GLU A 138 14.24 -1.10 -15.09
CA GLU A 138 13.85 -2.48 -14.79
C GLU A 138 13.60 -2.67 -13.30
N TYR A 139 14.52 -2.21 -12.46
CA TYR A 139 14.37 -2.23 -11.02
C TYR A 139 13.13 -1.46 -10.55
N SER A 140 12.90 -0.26 -11.09
CA SER A 140 11.76 0.59 -10.72
C SER A 140 10.42 -0.13 -10.94
N VAL A 141 10.29 -0.78 -12.11
CA VAL A 141 9.08 -1.56 -12.45
C VAL A 141 8.92 -2.75 -11.50
N ILE A 142 9.99 -3.51 -11.21
CA ILE A 142 9.93 -4.63 -10.27
C ILE A 142 9.55 -4.15 -8.88
N SER A 143 10.18 -3.08 -8.36
CA SER A 143 9.93 -2.54 -7.02
C SER A 143 8.49 -2.05 -6.87
N GLU A 144 7.97 -1.31 -7.85
CA GLU A 144 6.60 -0.81 -7.84
C GLU A 144 5.57 -1.95 -7.85
N TRP A 145 5.71 -2.90 -8.77
CA TRP A 145 4.76 -4.00 -8.88
C TRP A 145 4.88 -5.02 -7.75
N MET A 146 6.06 -5.14 -7.14
CA MET A 146 6.23 -5.92 -5.91
C MET A 146 5.39 -5.32 -4.78
N LYS A 147 5.39 -3.99 -4.63
CA LYS A 147 4.54 -3.29 -3.66
C LYS A 147 3.05 -3.55 -3.92
N TYR A 148 2.61 -3.45 -5.18
CA TYR A 148 1.23 -3.79 -5.56
C TYR A 148 0.88 -5.24 -5.25
N GLY A 149 1.80 -6.18 -5.45
CA GLY A 149 1.61 -7.58 -5.10
C GLY A 149 1.40 -7.79 -3.59
N PHE A 150 2.22 -7.16 -2.76
CA PHE A 150 2.03 -7.19 -1.31
C PHE A 150 0.75 -6.50 -0.88
N ASP A 151 0.44 -5.32 -1.41
CA ASP A 151 -0.80 -4.60 -1.13
C ASP A 151 -2.03 -5.46 -1.43
N PHE A 152 -1.98 -6.20 -2.54
CA PHE A 152 -3.06 -7.12 -2.92
C PHE A 152 -3.32 -8.20 -1.88
N ILE A 153 -2.28 -8.87 -1.39
CA ILE A 153 -2.40 -9.87 -0.31
C ILE A 153 -2.81 -9.22 1.02
N PHE A 154 -2.19 -8.11 1.36
CA PHE A 154 -2.45 -7.38 2.60
C PHE A 154 -3.88 -6.83 2.67
N SER A 155 -4.56 -6.67 1.55
CA SER A 155 -5.97 -6.27 1.54
C SER A 155 -6.90 -7.25 2.26
N LEU A 156 -6.49 -8.53 2.35
CA LEU A 156 -7.23 -9.60 3.05
C LEU A 156 -6.78 -9.80 4.50
N LEU A 157 -5.62 -9.28 4.89
CA LEU A 157 -5.03 -9.49 6.20
C LEU A 157 -5.28 -8.31 7.14
N THR A 158 -5.17 -8.55 8.43
CA THR A 158 -5.17 -7.51 9.46
C THR A 158 -3.74 -7.06 9.69
N ILE A 159 -3.43 -5.84 9.29
CA ILE A 159 -2.12 -5.22 9.51
C ILE A 159 -2.27 -4.12 10.55
N THR A 160 -1.50 -4.22 11.63
CA THR A 160 -1.48 -3.20 12.67
C THR A 160 -0.27 -2.30 12.50
N ASP A 161 -0.50 -1.04 12.14
CA ASP A 161 0.53 -0.01 12.09
C ASP A 161 0.79 0.62 13.45
N ILE A 162 2.04 1.04 13.65
CA ILE A 162 2.42 1.85 14.80
C ILE A 162 2.29 3.32 14.38
N GLU A 163 1.21 4.00 14.78
CA GLU A 163 1.19 5.45 14.72
C GLU A 163 1.97 6.03 15.91
N GLU A 164 3.07 6.72 15.60
CA GLU A 164 3.73 7.58 16.58
C GLU A 164 2.81 8.78 16.86
N THR A 165 2.04 8.74 17.92
CA THR A 165 1.44 9.95 18.46
C THR A 165 2.54 10.75 19.13
N LYS A 166 2.93 11.86 18.52
CA LYS A 166 3.74 12.88 19.20
C LYS A 166 2.89 13.51 20.29
N ASP A 167 2.85 12.91 21.47
CA ASP A 167 2.40 13.64 22.65
C ASP A 167 3.33 14.83 22.85
N LYS A 168 2.76 16.03 22.83
CA LYS A 168 3.50 17.24 23.17
C LYS A 168 3.97 17.12 24.61
N VAL A 169 5.18 16.65 24.80
CA VAL A 169 5.87 16.82 26.08
C VAL A 169 6.20 18.30 26.21
N THR A 170 5.43 19.01 27.01
CA THR A 170 5.69 20.39 27.41
C THR A 170 6.79 20.43 28.48
N SER A 171 7.99 20.06 28.12
CA SER A 171 9.20 20.34 28.89
C SER A 171 10.19 21.03 27.99
N ILE A 172 10.82 22.08 28.48
CA ILE A 172 11.95 22.75 27.82
C ILE A 172 13.08 21.71 27.71
N GLN A 173 13.23 21.12 26.52
CA GLN A 173 14.30 20.16 26.23
C GLN A 173 15.34 20.87 25.36
N THR A 174 16.60 20.59 25.66
CA THR A 174 17.74 20.96 24.80
C THR A 174 17.66 20.20 23.48
N GLU A 175 17.91 20.88 22.37
CA GLU A 175 17.95 20.26 21.03
C GLU A 175 18.91 19.05 21.02
N GLY A 176 18.47 17.94 20.41
CA GLY A 176 19.27 16.72 20.28
C GLY A 176 19.13 15.71 21.43
N THR A 177 18.27 15.92 22.42
CA THR A 177 18.03 14.94 23.48
C THR A 177 17.08 13.83 22.98
N PRO A 178 17.46 12.54 23.06
CA PRO A 178 16.56 11.45 22.73
C PRO A 178 15.34 11.45 23.64
N THR A 179 14.14 11.41 23.03
CA THR A 179 12.87 11.35 23.77
C THR A 179 12.21 10.01 23.49
N GLU A 180 11.82 9.29 24.53
CA GLU A 180 11.04 8.08 24.42
C GLU A 180 9.58 8.45 24.13
N ILE A 181 9.07 8.04 22.96
CA ILE A 181 7.70 8.32 22.52
C ILE A 181 6.87 7.04 22.68
N ARG A 182 5.78 7.10 23.45
CA ARG A 182 4.80 6.02 23.50
C ARG A 182 3.79 6.23 22.37
N SER A 183 3.65 5.21 21.50
CA SER A 183 2.73 5.25 20.37
C SER A 183 1.46 4.44 20.65
N ILE A 184 0.32 4.91 20.13
CA ILE A 184 -0.93 4.16 20.08
C ILE A 184 -0.98 3.51 18.69
N ARG A 185 -1.28 2.21 18.64
CA ARG A 185 -1.39 1.46 17.39
C ARG A 185 -2.84 1.49 16.91
N TYR A 186 -3.01 1.84 15.63
CA TYR A 186 -4.28 1.74 14.93
C TYR A 186 -4.11 0.79 13.75
N GLU A 187 -5.16 0.01 13.46
CA GLU A 187 -5.18 -0.84 12.27
C GLU A 187 -5.29 0.04 11.02
N ARG A 188 -4.29 -0.05 10.14
CA ARG A 188 -4.29 0.57 8.80
C ARG A 188 -3.97 -0.49 7.76
N ASN A 189 -4.68 -0.45 6.64
CA ASN A 189 -4.33 -1.27 5.50
C ASN A 189 -3.61 -0.41 4.46
N PRO A 190 -2.32 -0.70 4.13
CA PRO A 190 -1.50 0.09 3.21
C PRO A 190 -2.15 0.32 1.85
N ILE A 191 -2.95 -0.65 1.39
CA ILE A 191 -3.64 -0.57 0.09
C ILE A 191 -4.65 0.58 0.00
N ASN A 192 -5.22 1.03 1.13
CA ASN A 192 -6.23 2.08 1.13
C ASN A 192 -5.72 3.37 0.46
N ARG A 193 -4.43 3.69 0.68
CA ARG A 193 -3.78 4.81 0.01
C ARG A 193 -3.75 4.62 -1.50
N GLN A 194 -3.35 3.45 -1.98
CA GLN A 194 -3.25 3.15 -3.41
C GLN A 194 -4.63 3.18 -4.07
N LEU A 195 -5.64 2.58 -3.45
CA LEU A 195 -7.02 2.63 -3.94
C LEU A 195 -7.58 4.06 -4.01
N CYS A 196 -7.27 4.90 -3.00
CA CYS A 196 -7.65 6.31 -3.03
C CYS A 196 -7.02 7.03 -4.23
N LEU A 197 -5.71 6.86 -4.44
CA LEU A 197 -4.99 7.53 -5.51
C LEU A 197 -5.37 7.01 -6.89
N HIS A 198 -5.61 5.71 -7.02
CA HIS A 198 -6.13 5.13 -8.25
C HIS A 198 -7.48 5.75 -8.66
N ARG A 199 -8.39 5.96 -7.69
CA ARG A 199 -9.73 6.52 -7.95
C ARG A 199 -9.78 8.03 -8.07
N LYS A 200 -8.98 8.74 -7.26
CA LYS A 200 -9.07 10.21 -7.11
C LYS A 200 -7.91 10.97 -7.72
N GLY A 201 -6.86 10.25 -8.14
CA GLY A 201 -5.66 10.84 -8.73
C GLY A 201 -4.78 11.58 -7.73
N TYR A 202 -3.83 12.35 -8.26
CA TYR A 202 -2.77 13.01 -7.51
C TYR A 202 -2.97 14.53 -7.37
N ASN A 203 -4.18 15.02 -7.63
CA ASN A 203 -4.51 16.43 -7.45
C ASN A 203 -5.07 16.68 -6.05
N CYS A 204 -4.59 17.72 -5.38
CA CYS A 204 -5.12 18.11 -4.08
C CYS A 204 -6.63 18.43 -4.17
N ALA A 205 -7.44 17.72 -3.40
CA ALA A 205 -8.89 17.89 -3.40
C ALA A 205 -9.35 19.28 -2.93
N VAL A 206 -8.49 20.04 -2.26
CA VAL A 206 -8.82 21.41 -1.77
C VAL A 206 -8.40 22.47 -2.79
N CYS A 207 -7.11 22.56 -3.13
CA CYS A 207 -6.56 23.65 -3.94
C CYS A 207 -6.23 23.26 -5.40
N GLY A 208 -6.36 21.99 -5.76
CA GLY A 208 -6.08 21.49 -7.11
C GLY A 208 -4.59 21.29 -7.43
N MET A 209 -3.67 21.64 -6.53
CA MET A 209 -2.23 21.50 -6.75
C MET A 209 -1.87 20.05 -7.08
N ASN A 210 -1.02 19.88 -8.10
CA ASN A 210 -0.34 18.62 -8.42
C ASN A 210 1.17 18.83 -8.27
N PHE A 211 1.85 17.93 -7.58
CA PHE A 211 3.29 18.04 -7.35
C PHE A 211 4.11 17.85 -8.62
N TYR A 212 3.67 16.99 -9.54
CA TYR A 212 4.33 16.85 -10.83
C TYR A 212 4.31 18.15 -11.65
N ASP A 213 3.18 18.87 -11.67
CA ASP A 213 3.07 20.15 -12.40
C ASP A 213 4.00 21.23 -11.85
N VAL A 214 4.34 21.16 -10.54
CA VAL A 214 5.16 22.17 -9.86
C VAL A 214 6.64 21.78 -9.84
N TYR A 215 6.94 20.48 -9.64
CA TYR A 215 8.30 20.01 -9.37
C TYR A 215 8.85 19.06 -10.45
N GLY A 216 8.08 18.73 -11.48
CA GLY A 216 8.45 17.75 -12.51
C GLY A 216 8.62 16.34 -11.94
N GLU A 217 9.60 15.60 -12.44
CA GLU A 217 9.81 14.17 -12.12
C GLU A 217 9.93 13.89 -10.61
N ILE A 218 10.53 14.77 -9.82
CA ILE A 218 10.64 14.57 -8.36
C ILE A 218 9.29 14.65 -7.63
N GLY A 219 8.30 15.28 -8.27
CA GLY A 219 6.91 15.36 -7.78
C GLY A 219 6.01 14.26 -8.31
N TYR A 220 6.54 13.36 -9.15
CA TYR A 220 5.75 12.30 -9.76
C TYR A 220 5.15 11.37 -8.69
N HIS A 221 3.84 11.14 -8.76
CA HIS A 221 3.06 10.32 -7.83
C HIS A 221 3.17 10.70 -6.33
N TYR A 222 3.60 11.94 -6.04
CA TYR A 222 3.63 12.44 -4.67
C TYR A 222 2.34 13.21 -4.34
N ILE A 223 1.66 12.77 -3.29
CA ILE A 223 0.53 13.45 -2.62
C ILE A 223 0.31 12.78 -1.27
N GLU A 224 -0.25 13.48 -0.30
CA GLU A 224 -0.68 12.87 0.96
C GLU A 224 -2.14 12.41 0.86
N VAL A 225 -2.50 11.38 1.64
CA VAL A 225 -3.89 10.91 1.73
C VAL A 225 -4.38 11.12 3.15
N HIS A 226 -5.45 11.89 3.29
CA HIS A 226 -6.07 12.27 4.54
C HIS A 226 -7.32 11.44 4.82
N ASN A 227 -7.46 10.96 6.06
CA ASN A 227 -8.68 10.32 6.55
C ASN A 227 -9.70 11.42 6.92
N THR A 228 -10.83 11.49 6.22
CA THR A 228 -11.92 12.45 6.51
C THR A 228 -12.59 12.16 7.84
N THR A 229 -12.60 10.88 8.26
CA THR A 229 -13.00 10.46 9.61
C THR A 229 -11.73 10.09 10.38
N PRO A 230 -11.42 10.74 11.52
CA PRO A 230 -10.27 10.36 12.31
C PRO A 230 -10.32 8.88 12.71
N VAL A 231 -9.21 8.16 12.55
CA VAL A 231 -9.13 6.72 12.88
C VAL A 231 -9.51 6.48 14.35
N SER A 232 -9.13 7.40 15.24
CA SER A 232 -9.50 7.35 16.66
C SER A 232 -11.02 7.48 16.93
N ALA A 233 -11.79 7.98 15.98
CA ALA A 233 -13.25 8.10 16.06
C ALA A 233 -13.98 6.91 15.41
N MET A 234 -13.26 6.02 14.74
CA MET A 234 -13.82 4.82 14.14
C MET A 234 -14.12 3.79 15.23
N LYS A 235 -15.37 3.33 15.28
CA LYS A 235 -15.81 2.31 16.24
C LYS A 235 -15.44 0.91 15.73
N PRO A 236 -15.30 -0.10 16.61
CA PRO A 236 -15.22 -1.50 16.18
C PRO A 236 -16.38 -1.83 15.24
N GLY A 237 -16.08 -2.46 14.11
CA GLY A 237 -17.06 -2.73 13.05
C GLY A 237 -17.35 -1.55 12.11
N TYR A 238 -16.55 -0.48 12.12
CA TYR A 238 -16.67 0.60 11.14
C TYR A 238 -16.31 0.07 9.74
N VAL A 239 -17.28 0.14 8.84
CA VAL A 239 -17.07 -0.24 7.43
C VAL A 239 -16.38 0.91 6.71
N PHE A 240 -15.08 0.74 6.47
CA PHE A 240 -14.24 1.70 5.80
C PHE A 240 -14.57 1.76 4.30
N ASP A 241 -14.81 2.96 3.79
CA ASP A 241 -15.09 3.20 2.39
C ASP A 241 -14.06 4.18 1.81
N VAL A 242 -13.24 3.70 0.87
CA VAL A 242 -12.13 4.47 0.27
C VAL A 242 -12.63 5.77 -0.39
N ASP A 243 -13.82 5.73 -1.00
CA ASP A 243 -14.36 6.89 -1.71
C ASP A 243 -14.89 7.96 -0.76
N ARG A 244 -15.40 7.56 0.41
CA ARG A 244 -15.95 8.45 1.43
C ARG A 244 -14.87 8.91 2.40
N ASP A 245 -14.03 8.00 2.86
CA ASP A 245 -13.19 8.18 4.04
C ASP A 245 -11.79 8.69 3.73
N LEU A 246 -11.36 8.66 2.46
CA LEU A 246 -10.03 9.10 2.05
C LEU A 246 -10.08 10.22 1.01
N VAL A 247 -9.11 11.14 1.12
CA VAL A 247 -9.00 12.25 0.17
C VAL A 247 -7.54 12.64 -0.05
N PRO A 248 -7.08 12.86 -1.32
CA PRO A 248 -5.74 13.34 -1.60
C PRO A 248 -5.60 14.83 -1.25
N LEU A 249 -4.57 15.18 -0.49
CA LEU A 249 -4.27 16.57 -0.09
C LEU A 249 -2.78 16.86 -0.32
N CYS A 250 -2.46 18.06 -0.79
CA CYS A 250 -1.07 18.54 -0.71
C CYS A 250 -0.68 18.81 0.75
N SER A 251 0.61 18.77 1.05
CA SER A 251 1.14 18.90 2.41
C SER A 251 0.66 20.19 3.11
N ASN A 252 0.50 21.28 2.36
CA ASN A 252 -0.02 22.53 2.92
C ASN A 252 -1.49 22.43 3.34
N CYS A 253 -2.34 21.90 2.46
CA CYS A 253 -3.76 21.72 2.80
C CYS A 253 -3.96 20.68 3.89
N HIS A 254 -3.15 19.62 3.92
CA HIS A 254 -3.17 18.61 4.97
C HIS A 254 -2.78 19.21 6.33
N ALA A 255 -1.71 20.01 6.38
CA ALA A 255 -1.35 20.73 7.60
C ALA A 255 -2.48 21.70 8.08
N MET A 256 -3.15 22.37 7.14
CA MET A 256 -4.24 23.31 7.47
C MET A 256 -5.50 22.60 7.95
N VAL A 257 -5.86 21.46 7.41
CA VAL A 257 -6.99 20.63 7.89
C VAL A 257 -6.86 20.35 9.39
N HIS A 258 -5.65 20.08 9.87
CA HIS A 258 -5.36 19.73 11.26
C HIS A 258 -5.15 20.94 12.19
N ARG A 259 -5.47 22.18 11.76
CA ARG A 259 -5.31 23.39 12.61
C ARG A 259 -6.41 23.58 13.65
N CYS A 260 -7.48 22.77 13.60
CA CYS A 260 -8.49 22.75 14.66
C CYS A 260 -8.87 21.32 15.06
N THR A 261 -9.60 21.19 16.16
CA THR A 261 -10.13 19.93 16.68
C THR A 261 -11.62 20.08 16.91
N PRO A 262 -12.49 19.31 16.22
CA PRO A 262 -12.14 18.32 15.18
C PRO A 262 -11.52 19.00 13.93
N PRO A 263 -10.82 18.23 13.08
CA PRO A 263 -10.22 18.75 11.85
C PRO A 263 -11.26 19.39 10.91
N TYR A 264 -10.84 20.42 10.17
CA TYR A 264 -11.69 21.03 9.14
C TYR A 264 -12.13 20.01 8.09
N THR A 265 -13.37 20.10 7.65
CA THR A 265 -13.80 19.36 6.46
C THR A 265 -13.19 19.97 5.19
N ILE A 266 -13.09 19.16 4.15
CA ILE A 266 -12.60 19.62 2.83
C ILE A 266 -13.43 20.82 2.31
N LYS A 267 -14.74 20.82 2.57
CA LYS A 267 -15.63 21.90 2.17
C LYS A 267 -15.32 23.21 2.90
N GLU A 268 -15.17 23.16 4.21
CA GLU A 268 -14.83 24.34 5.04
C GLU A 268 -13.48 24.92 4.61
N LEU A 269 -12.47 24.07 4.39
CA LEU A 269 -11.15 24.57 3.96
C LEU A 269 -11.19 25.22 2.56
N LYS A 270 -11.98 24.68 1.63
CA LYS A 270 -12.23 25.33 0.34
C LYS A 270 -12.91 26.70 0.49
N GLU A 271 -13.89 26.82 1.36
CA GLU A 271 -14.60 28.08 1.62
C GLU A 271 -13.66 29.14 2.23
N ILE A 272 -12.78 28.73 3.16
CA ILE A 272 -11.77 29.59 3.78
C ILE A 272 -10.81 30.14 2.70
N ILE A 273 -10.28 29.27 1.83
CA ILE A 273 -9.36 29.68 0.74
C ILE A 273 -10.08 30.62 -0.21
N LYS A 274 -11.31 30.28 -0.62
CA LYS A 274 -12.08 31.12 -1.54
C LYS A 274 -12.34 32.51 -0.97
N LYS A 275 -12.68 32.60 0.31
CA LYS A 275 -12.93 33.89 0.99
C LYS A 275 -11.68 34.76 1.02
N ASN A 276 -10.50 34.17 1.29
CA ASN A 276 -9.25 34.93 1.39
C ASN A 276 -8.67 35.31 0.03
N ASN A 277 -8.95 34.54 -1.04
CA ASN A 277 -8.50 34.87 -2.39
C ASN A 277 -9.37 35.92 -3.09
N ASN A 278 -10.59 36.20 -2.57
CA ASN A 278 -11.51 37.21 -3.09
C ASN A 278 -11.48 38.52 -2.24
N ALA A 279 -10.63 38.59 -1.22
CA ALA A 279 -10.38 39.77 -0.41
C ALA A 279 -9.14 40.51 -0.87
#